data_9b8db08c85157b84113af5c5f5473a3e
#
_entry.id   9b8db08c85157b84113af5c5f5473a3e
#
_cell.length_a   1.000
_cell.length_b   1.000
_cell.length_c   1.000
_cell.angle_alpha   90.00
_cell.angle_beta   90.00
_cell.angle_gamma   90.00
#
_symmetry.space_group_name_H-M   'P 1'
#
loop_
_entity.id
_entity.type
_entity.pdbx_description
1 polymer ?
#
loop_
_entity_poly.entity_id
_entity_poly.type
_entity_poly.pdbx_seq_one_letter_code
_entity_poly.pdbx_strand_id
1 'polypeptide(L)'
;LRQGALFVEQNARGLIKSLFFDPKKYDLGDVGRYKLDKKLRLIDRLSEQVAFKDIINPATKELMVEGSKRIKKSVAAQLEALQIPSYIRIGEDNRGYRIMYNPICADVKLAEVEIGIVDLVGRTAWESITDPKTGEIIVEQGAEIYDDTFNRIKELGIENVKVKKDRVLCIEDIVGVIRYLIDLSNGIGRLDDIDHLSNRRIRRCGELLQNQFRISLSRMERVIKERMTIHDLDSYTPQLLINTRPVSAVVDEFFGSSQLSQFMDQTNPLAELTHKRRLSALGPGGLKRERAGFEVRDVHPTHDGRICPIETPEGPNAGLIASLAVYARVDEFGFLTTPLCKVDPETGMINYGEME
;
A
#
# COMPACT_ATOMS: atom_id res chain seq x y z
N LEU A 1 5.92 -26.51 -7.92
CA LEU A 1 5.92 -26.83 -9.35
C LEU A 1 4.65 -27.61 -9.66
N ARG A 2 3.85 -27.17 -10.65
CA ARG A 2 2.68 -27.92 -11.14
C ARG A 2 3.19 -29.23 -11.75
N GLN A 3 2.55 -30.34 -11.39
CA GLN A 3 2.85 -31.67 -11.99
C GLN A 3 2.77 -31.57 -13.53
N GLY A 4 3.83 -31.97 -14.21
CA GLY A 4 3.91 -32.00 -15.67
C GLY A 4 4.59 -30.82 -16.37
N ALA A 5 5.05 -29.80 -15.65
CA ALA A 5 5.87 -28.75 -16.27
C ALA A 5 7.33 -29.21 -16.39
N LEU A 6 7.88 -29.16 -17.60
CA LEU A 6 9.29 -29.38 -17.82
C LEU A 6 10.12 -28.39 -17.01
N PHE A 7 11.16 -28.87 -16.34
CA PHE A 7 12.15 -28.08 -15.59
C PHE A 7 13.05 -27.30 -16.56
N VAL A 8 12.47 -26.28 -17.21
CA VAL A 8 13.21 -25.35 -18.05
C VAL A 8 13.27 -24.02 -17.34
N GLU A 9 14.44 -23.39 -17.28
CA GLU A 9 14.65 -22.08 -16.65
C GLU A 9 13.66 -21.02 -17.12
N GLN A 10 13.36 -21.00 -18.43
CA GLN A 10 12.37 -20.07 -19.00
C GLN A 10 10.97 -20.25 -18.41
N ASN A 11 10.53 -21.48 -18.16
CA ASN A 11 9.23 -21.76 -17.56
C ASN A 11 9.19 -21.31 -16.09
N ALA A 12 10.29 -21.52 -15.35
CA ALA A 12 10.39 -21.06 -13.96
C ALA A 12 10.41 -19.54 -13.87
N ARG A 13 11.18 -18.87 -14.70
CA ARG A 13 11.21 -17.39 -14.81
C ARG A 13 9.84 -16.84 -15.22
N GLY A 14 9.20 -17.41 -16.24
CA GLY A 14 7.86 -17.03 -16.69
C GLY A 14 6.80 -17.20 -15.58
N LEU A 15 6.88 -18.29 -14.81
CA LEU A 15 5.98 -18.53 -13.70
C LEU A 15 6.17 -17.51 -12.58
N ILE A 16 7.40 -17.24 -12.16
CA ILE A 16 7.71 -16.24 -11.13
C ILE A 16 7.26 -14.84 -11.60
N LYS A 17 7.62 -14.46 -12.85
CA LYS A 17 7.19 -13.18 -13.42
C LYS A 17 5.67 -13.04 -13.42
N SER A 18 4.95 -14.10 -13.81
CA SER A 18 3.49 -14.06 -13.85
C SER A 18 2.82 -14.08 -12.45
N LEU A 19 3.48 -14.64 -11.43
CA LEU A 19 2.91 -14.72 -10.08
C LEU A 19 3.07 -13.42 -9.29
N PHE A 20 4.22 -12.74 -9.43
CA PHE A 20 4.56 -11.60 -8.58
C PHE A 20 4.58 -10.26 -9.31
N PHE A 21 4.84 -10.26 -10.63
CA PHE A 21 5.05 -9.04 -11.40
C PHE A 21 4.01 -8.81 -12.50
N ASP A 22 2.97 -9.65 -12.59
CA ASP A 22 1.86 -9.46 -13.52
C ASP A 22 0.72 -8.68 -12.85
N PRO A 23 0.43 -7.43 -13.25
CA PRO A 23 -0.61 -6.60 -12.63
C PRO A 23 -2.02 -7.22 -12.71
N LYS A 24 -2.25 -8.15 -13.65
CA LYS A 24 -3.53 -8.87 -13.76
C LYS A 24 -3.70 -9.96 -12.72
N LYS A 25 -2.61 -10.47 -12.15
CA LYS A 25 -2.62 -11.57 -11.17
C LYS A 25 -2.30 -11.13 -9.76
N TYR A 26 -1.44 -10.13 -9.62
CA TYR A 26 -1.00 -9.61 -8.35
C TYR A 26 -0.97 -8.08 -8.38
N ASP A 27 -1.84 -7.44 -7.61
CA ASP A 27 -1.92 -6.00 -7.44
C ASP A 27 -1.95 -5.71 -5.94
N LEU A 28 -0.97 -4.95 -5.46
CA LEU A 28 -0.93 -4.49 -4.07
C LEU A 28 -2.06 -3.51 -3.74
N GLY A 29 -2.59 -2.83 -4.76
CA GLY A 29 -3.45 -1.67 -4.58
C GLY A 29 -2.70 -0.50 -3.92
N ASP A 30 -3.38 0.65 -3.81
CA ASP A 30 -2.77 1.85 -3.21
C ASP A 30 -2.42 1.63 -1.74
N VAL A 31 -3.28 0.92 -1.00
CA VAL A 31 -3.07 0.64 0.43
C VAL A 31 -1.90 -0.30 0.66
N GLY A 32 -1.78 -1.37 -0.14
CA GLY A 32 -0.66 -2.30 -0.04
C GLY A 32 0.67 -1.63 -0.36
N ARG A 33 0.71 -0.80 -1.42
CA ARG A 33 1.90 -0.01 -1.77
C ARG A 33 2.27 0.95 -0.63
N TYR A 34 1.30 1.72 -0.11
CA TYR A 34 1.50 2.61 1.01
C TYR A 34 2.10 1.90 2.24
N LYS A 35 1.54 0.75 2.62
CA LYS A 35 2.01 -0.01 3.80
C LYS A 35 3.40 -0.59 3.58
N LEU A 36 3.68 -1.09 2.39
CA LEU A 36 5.00 -1.62 2.04
C LEU A 36 6.06 -0.51 2.05
N ASP A 37 5.76 0.63 1.42
CA ASP A 37 6.64 1.79 1.40
C ASP A 37 6.94 2.28 2.81
N LYS A 38 5.91 2.43 3.65
CA LYS A 38 6.07 2.84 5.05
C LYS A 38 6.96 1.87 5.83
N LYS A 39 6.83 0.57 5.58
CA LYS A 39 7.60 -0.45 6.30
C LYS A 39 9.06 -0.55 5.85
N LEU A 40 9.30 -0.37 4.55
CA LEU A 40 10.64 -0.48 3.95
C LEU A 40 11.39 0.86 3.87
N ARG A 41 10.76 1.95 4.26
CA ARG A 41 11.37 3.27 4.26
C ARG A 41 12.63 3.32 5.10
N LEU A 42 13.69 3.97 4.56
CA LEU A 42 15.00 3.99 5.20
C LEU A 42 14.97 4.73 6.54
N ILE A 43 14.26 5.85 6.63
CA ILE A 43 14.13 6.63 7.86
C ILE A 43 13.60 5.80 9.04
N ASP A 44 12.58 4.96 8.80
CA ASP A 44 11.97 4.14 9.85
C ASP A 44 12.85 2.96 10.26
N ARG A 45 13.73 2.51 9.37
CA ARG A 45 14.68 1.41 9.60
C ARG A 45 16.00 1.86 10.21
N LEU A 46 16.44 3.11 9.96
CA LEU A 46 17.65 3.69 10.52
C LEU A 46 17.42 4.38 11.88
N SER A 47 16.21 4.90 12.09
CA SER A 47 15.88 5.63 13.32
C SER A 47 16.16 4.78 14.55
N GLU A 48 16.82 5.36 15.57
CA GLU A 48 17.21 4.72 16.83
C GLU A 48 18.24 3.57 16.70
N GLN A 49 18.69 3.27 15.48
CA GLN A 49 19.78 2.30 15.27
C GLN A 49 21.14 2.90 15.62
N VAL A 50 22.10 2.06 15.96
CA VAL A 50 23.48 2.47 16.24
C VAL A 50 24.33 2.34 14.98
N ALA A 51 25.01 3.40 14.58
CA ALA A 51 25.88 3.38 13.41
C ALA A 51 27.13 2.52 13.70
N PHE A 52 27.48 1.62 12.77
CA PHE A 52 28.67 0.77 12.90
C PHE A 52 29.97 1.53 12.65
N LYS A 53 29.92 2.50 11.74
CA LYS A 53 31.04 3.36 11.37
C LYS A 53 30.55 4.79 11.25
N ASP A 54 31.49 5.73 11.21
CA ASP A 54 31.22 7.11 10.91
C ASP A 54 30.45 7.23 9.58
N ILE A 55 29.35 7.97 9.59
CA ILE A 55 28.57 8.28 8.42
C ILE A 55 28.90 9.70 7.99
N ILE A 56 29.53 9.82 6.83
CA ILE A 56 30.00 11.08 6.27
C ILE A 56 29.13 11.43 5.06
N ASN A 57 28.74 12.70 4.93
CA ASN A 57 28.05 13.20 3.76
C ASN A 57 29.00 13.12 2.54
N PRO A 58 28.66 12.41 1.47
CA PRO A 58 29.54 12.26 0.31
C PRO A 58 29.81 13.57 -0.44
N ALA A 59 28.89 14.55 -0.38
CA ALA A 59 28.99 15.83 -1.06
C ALA A 59 29.79 16.86 -0.24
N THR A 60 29.46 17.02 1.06
CA THR A 60 30.08 18.04 1.94
C THR A 60 31.26 17.51 2.71
N LYS A 61 31.45 16.18 2.78
CA LYS A 61 32.48 15.49 3.62
C LYS A 61 32.34 15.76 5.12
N GLU A 62 31.21 16.32 5.55
CA GLU A 62 30.91 16.55 6.95
C GLU A 62 30.51 15.26 7.64
N LEU A 63 30.88 15.11 8.90
CA LEU A 63 30.48 13.98 9.75
C LEU A 63 29.03 14.18 10.19
N MET A 64 28.14 13.28 9.76
CA MET A 64 26.73 13.31 10.13
C MET A 64 26.43 12.49 11.38
N VAL A 65 27.06 11.33 11.51
CA VAL A 65 26.90 10.43 12.66
C VAL A 65 28.25 9.78 12.96
N GLU A 66 28.69 9.87 14.19
CA GLU A 66 29.88 9.13 14.67
C GLU A 66 29.55 7.65 14.86
N GLY A 67 30.52 6.80 14.59
CA GLY A 67 30.42 5.37 14.89
C GLY A 67 30.04 5.12 16.34
N SER A 68 29.28 4.07 16.59
CA SER A 68 28.73 3.69 17.90
C SER A 68 27.72 4.68 18.52
N LYS A 69 27.28 5.71 17.79
CA LYS A 69 26.19 6.61 18.23
C LYS A 69 24.85 6.24 17.61
N ARG A 70 23.77 6.52 18.34
CA ARG A 70 22.40 6.34 17.86
C ARG A 70 22.04 7.38 16.80
N ILE A 71 21.37 6.92 15.74
CA ILE A 71 20.89 7.76 14.64
C ILE A 71 19.54 8.35 15.04
N LYS A 72 19.48 9.66 15.24
CA LYS A 72 18.23 10.38 15.52
C LYS A 72 17.33 10.41 14.26
N LYS A 73 16.02 10.45 14.44
CA LYS A 73 15.05 10.48 13.35
C LYS A 73 15.28 11.64 12.36
N SER A 74 15.66 12.83 12.85
CA SER A 74 15.99 13.98 12.00
C SER A 74 17.20 13.73 11.10
N VAL A 75 18.22 13.05 11.64
CA VAL A 75 19.44 12.69 10.89
C VAL A 75 19.12 11.55 9.91
N ALA A 76 18.29 10.59 10.30
CA ALA A 76 17.84 9.52 9.40
C ALA A 76 17.10 10.08 8.18
N ALA A 77 16.31 11.15 8.33
CA ALA A 77 15.67 11.84 7.21
C ALA A 77 16.68 12.49 6.25
N GLN A 78 17.73 13.11 6.79
CA GLN A 78 18.82 13.68 5.98
C GLN A 78 19.60 12.57 5.26
N LEU A 79 19.85 11.44 5.91
CA LEU A 79 20.52 10.28 5.31
C LEU A 79 19.68 9.63 4.18
N GLU A 80 18.35 9.62 4.32
CA GLU A 80 17.44 9.14 3.26
C GLU A 80 17.52 10.06 2.03
N ALA A 81 17.57 11.37 2.23
CA ALA A 81 17.71 12.36 1.15
C ALA A 81 19.03 12.24 0.36
N LEU A 82 20.09 11.69 0.95
CA LEU A 82 21.37 11.45 0.28
C LEU A 82 21.35 10.25 -0.69
N GLN A 83 20.30 9.43 -0.66
CA GLN A 83 20.09 8.27 -1.54
C GLN A 83 21.27 7.28 -1.60
N ILE A 84 22.06 7.20 -0.51
CA ILE A 84 23.19 6.27 -0.45
C ILE A 84 22.68 4.83 -0.49
N PRO A 85 23.26 3.95 -1.33
CA PRO A 85 22.73 2.61 -1.56
C PRO A 85 22.57 1.74 -0.32
N SER A 86 23.41 1.96 0.71
CA SER A 86 23.29 1.21 1.96
C SER A 86 24.03 1.85 3.12
N TYR A 87 23.53 1.62 4.32
CA TYR A 87 24.14 1.98 5.59
C TYR A 87 24.43 0.74 6.44
N ILE A 88 25.43 0.81 7.31
CA ILE A 88 25.77 -0.29 8.21
C ILE A 88 25.45 0.14 9.64
N ARG A 89 24.64 -0.65 10.35
CA ARG A 89 24.30 -0.50 11.76
C ARG A 89 24.91 -1.62 12.60
N ILE A 90 25.06 -1.40 13.91
CA ILE A 90 25.45 -2.43 14.88
C ILE A 90 24.20 -3.24 15.25
N GLY A 91 24.29 -4.58 15.20
CA GLY A 91 23.30 -5.48 15.77
C GLY A 91 23.55 -5.76 17.25
N GLU A 92 22.62 -6.45 17.91
CA GLU A 92 22.72 -6.84 19.32
C GLU A 92 23.92 -7.76 19.59
N ASP A 93 24.33 -8.53 18.59
CA ASP A 93 25.52 -9.40 18.60
C ASP A 93 26.82 -8.66 18.31
N ASN A 94 26.81 -7.34 18.31
CA ASN A 94 27.93 -6.45 17.99
C ASN A 94 28.50 -6.61 16.56
N ARG A 95 27.71 -7.18 15.64
CA ARG A 95 28.05 -7.29 14.22
C ARG A 95 27.43 -6.14 13.41
N GLY A 96 28.05 -5.83 12.28
CA GLY A 96 27.54 -4.82 11.35
C GLY A 96 26.49 -5.41 10.40
N TYR A 97 25.29 -4.85 10.39
CA TYR A 97 24.20 -5.23 9.48
C TYR A 97 23.93 -4.12 8.48
N ARG A 98 23.76 -4.50 7.21
CA ARG A 98 23.54 -3.56 6.11
C ARG A 98 22.05 -3.27 5.93
N ILE A 99 21.68 -2.00 5.99
CA ILE A 99 20.32 -1.51 5.63
C ILE A 99 20.42 -0.89 4.24
N MET A 100 19.65 -1.37 3.29
CA MET A 100 19.62 -0.84 1.92
C MET A 100 18.57 0.24 1.75
N TYR A 101 18.93 1.26 0.96
CA TYR A 101 18.00 2.26 0.44
C TYR A 101 17.11 1.63 -0.64
N ASN A 102 15.82 1.92 -0.60
CA ASN A 102 14.86 1.57 -1.64
C ASN A 102 14.26 2.87 -2.18
N PRO A 103 14.62 3.30 -3.39
CA PRO A 103 14.15 4.57 -3.95
C PRO A 103 12.62 4.61 -4.12
N ILE A 104 11.99 3.46 -4.35
CA ILE A 104 10.53 3.36 -4.51
C ILE A 104 9.79 3.67 -3.20
N CYS A 105 10.42 3.36 -2.06
CA CYS A 105 9.83 3.56 -0.73
C CYS A 105 10.23 4.89 -0.08
N ALA A 106 11.05 5.72 -0.73
CA ALA A 106 11.59 6.94 -0.14
C ALA A 106 10.50 7.95 0.22
N ASP A 107 9.48 8.09 -0.62
CA ASP A 107 8.32 8.93 -0.31
C ASP A 107 7.02 8.11 -0.33
N VAL A 108 6.42 7.99 0.85
CA VAL A 108 5.23 7.16 1.07
C VAL A 108 3.95 7.82 0.55
N LYS A 109 3.92 9.16 0.52
CA LYS A 109 2.70 9.92 0.17
C LYS A 109 2.58 10.24 -1.31
N LEU A 110 3.69 10.31 -2.03
CA LEU A 110 3.67 10.67 -3.44
C LEU A 110 3.23 9.47 -4.32
N ALA A 111 2.41 9.76 -5.31
CA ALA A 111 2.02 8.80 -6.34
C ALA A 111 3.11 8.59 -7.42
N GLU A 112 4.13 9.42 -7.39
CA GLU A 112 5.29 9.43 -8.27
C GLU A 112 6.57 9.11 -7.51
N VAL A 113 7.57 8.64 -8.22
CA VAL A 113 8.92 8.41 -7.71
C VAL A 113 9.92 8.82 -8.77
N GLU A 114 10.98 9.49 -8.34
CA GLU A 114 12.11 9.83 -9.21
C GLU A 114 13.11 8.68 -9.20
N ILE A 115 13.35 8.09 -10.34
CA ILE A 115 14.22 6.92 -10.52
C ILE A 115 15.34 7.26 -11.47
N GLY A 116 16.55 6.79 -11.14
CA GLY A 116 17.69 6.81 -12.05
C GLY A 116 17.49 5.88 -13.26
N ILE A 117 18.25 6.14 -14.31
CA ILE A 117 18.12 5.50 -15.62
C ILE A 117 18.08 3.95 -15.59
N VAL A 118 18.70 3.31 -14.60
CA VAL A 118 18.93 1.85 -14.63
C VAL A 118 17.64 1.02 -14.63
N ASP A 119 16.54 1.52 -14.07
CA ASP A 119 15.30 0.76 -13.83
C ASP A 119 14.06 1.36 -14.51
N LEU A 120 14.24 2.08 -15.62
CA LEU A 120 13.15 2.78 -16.31
C LEU A 120 12.31 1.90 -17.25
N VAL A 121 12.86 0.85 -17.79
CA VAL A 121 12.15 0.00 -18.79
C VAL A 121 10.95 -0.70 -18.16
N GLY A 122 9.78 -0.57 -18.80
CA GLY A 122 8.52 -1.10 -18.34
C GLY A 122 7.81 -0.24 -17.30
N ARG A 123 8.32 0.96 -16.99
CA ARG A 123 7.70 1.94 -16.09
C ARG A 123 6.81 2.91 -16.85
N THR A 124 5.80 3.43 -16.18
CA THR A 124 4.90 4.44 -16.72
C THR A 124 5.41 5.84 -16.37
N ALA A 125 5.62 6.69 -17.35
CA ALA A 125 6.06 8.08 -17.14
C ALA A 125 4.97 8.87 -16.37
N TRP A 126 5.38 9.60 -15.31
CA TRP A 126 4.47 10.47 -14.56
C TRP A 126 4.20 11.78 -15.31
N GLU A 127 5.21 12.34 -15.91
CA GLU A 127 5.16 13.55 -16.75
C GLU A 127 5.79 13.27 -18.12
N SER A 128 5.49 14.10 -19.09
CA SER A 128 6.09 13.96 -20.42
C SER A 128 7.59 14.18 -20.35
N ILE A 129 8.36 13.21 -20.86
CA ILE A 129 9.81 13.29 -20.93
C ILE A 129 10.18 13.97 -22.24
N THR A 130 10.85 15.10 -22.15
CA THR A 130 11.25 15.92 -23.29
C THR A 130 12.76 15.97 -23.46
N ASP A 131 13.21 16.07 -24.69
CA ASP A 131 14.61 16.34 -25.00
C ASP A 131 15.00 17.74 -24.50
N PRO A 132 15.99 17.87 -23.60
CA PRO A 132 16.38 19.16 -23.05
C PRO A 132 16.94 20.15 -24.12
N LYS A 133 17.32 19.66 -25.30
CA LYS A 133 17.91 20.47 -26.36
C LYS A 133 16.89 20.88 -27.44
N THR A 134 16.01 19.97 -27.82
CA THR A 134 15.06 20.21 -28.94
C THR A 134 13.65 20.50 -28.43
N GLY A 135 13.31 20.15 -27.17
CA GLY A 135 11.95 20.25 -26.63
C GLY A 135 10.99 19.19 -27.19
N GLU A 136 11.47 18.26 -28.01
CA GLU A 136 10.65 17.17 -28.54
C GLU A 136 10.23 16.21 -27.44
N ILE A 137 8.96 15.77 -27.44
CA ILE A 137 8.46 14.78 -26.49
C ILE A 137 8.97 13.39 -26.89
N ILE A 138 9.74 12.75 -26.01
CA ILE A 138 10.26 11.40 -26.18
C ILE A 138 9.26 10.36 -25.67
N VAL A 139 8.63 10.65 -24.52
CA VAL A 139 7.61 9.82 -23.89
C VAL A 139 6.50 10.73 -23.41
N GLU A 140 5.26 10.44 -23.78
CA GLU A 140 4.09 11.16 -23.29
C GLU A 140 3.77 10.80 -21.83
N GLN A 141 3.15 11.74 -21.11
CA GLN A 141 2.64 11.49 -19.76
C GLN A 141 1.69 10.28 -19.76
N GLY A 142 1.93 9.32 -18.86
CA GLY A 142 1.12 8.11 -18.74
C GLY A 142 1.49 7.00 -19.75
N ALA A 143 2.47 7.21 -20.61
CA ALA A 143 2.98 6.17 -21.51
C ALA A 143 4.03 5.29 -20.82
N GLU A 144 4.11 4.04 -21.27
CA GLU A 144 5.12 3.08 -20.79
C GLU A 144 6.45 3.32 -21.51
N ILE A 145 7.55 3.23 -20.78
CA ILE A 145 8.92 3.41 -21.27
C ILE A 145 9.44 2.06 -21.79
N TYR A 146 9.68 1.97 -23.09
CA TYR A 146 10.21 0.78 -23.75
C TYR A 146 11.73 0.90 -23.98
N ASP A 147 12.38 -0.20 -24.36
CA ASP A 147 13.82 -0.26 -24.60
C ASP A 147 14.32 0.82 -25.60
N ASP A 148 13.57 1.10 -26.65
CA ASP A 148 13.94 2.11 -27.65
C ASP A 148 13.92 3.53 -27.08
N THR A 149 12.86 3.87 -26.33
CA THR A 149 12.74 5.16 -25.65
C THR A 149 13.74 5.29 -24.50
N PHE A 150 14.03 4.20 -23.81
CA PHE A 150 15.05 4.13 -22.77
C PHE A 150 16.45 4.47 -23.33
N ASN A 151 16.84 3.86 -24.45
CA ASN A 151 18.12 4.14 -25.08
C ASN A 151 18.24 5.61 -25.48
N ARG A 152 17.17 6.20 -26.01
CA ARG A 152 17.13 7.61 -26.37
C ARG A 152 17.25 8.54 -25.14
N ILE A 153 16.59 8.22 -24.02
CA ILE A 153 16.72 8.93 -22.74
C ILE A 153 18.16 8.91 -22.24
N LYS A 154 18.81 7.74 -22.34
CA LYS A 154 20.20 7.54 -21.93
C LYS A 154 21.19 8.33 -22.80
N GLU A 155 21.00 8.34 -24.12
CA GLU A 155 21.82 9.10 -25.06
C GLU A 155 21.75 10.62 -24.82
N LEU A 156 20.62 11.12 -24.35
CA LEU A 156 20.40 12.54 -24.03
C LEU A 156 20.98 12.94 -22.66
N GLY A 157 21.48 12.00 -21.87
CA GLY A 157 22.10 12.25 -20.58
C GLY A 157 21.12 12.68 -19.50
N ILE A 158 19.85 12.28 -19.61
CA ILE A 158 18.84 12.52 -18.56
C ILE A 158 19.09 11.51 -17.43
N GLU A 159 19.54 11.97 -16.26
CA GLU A 159 19.94 11.11 -15.17
C GLU A 159 18.76 10.55 -14.36
N ASN A 160 17.71 11.35 -14.15
CA ASN A 160 16.54 10.99 -13.35
C ASN A 160 15.24 11.28 -14.10
N VAL A 161 14.27 10.40 -13.94
CA VAL A 161 12.94 10.51 -14.54
C VAL A 161 11.88 10.25 -13.50
N LYS A 162 10.81 11.04 -13.53
CA LYS A 162 9.63 10.81 -12.69
C LYS A 162 8.73 9.76 -13.32
N VAL A 163 8.53 8.68 -12.59
CA VAL A 163 7.65 7.58 -13.00
C VAL A 163 6.53 7.38 -11.98
N LYS A 164 5.43 6.82 -12.44
CA LYS A 164 4.33 6.42 -11.57
C LYS A 164 4.76 5.27 -10.68
N LYS A 165 4.44 5.34 -9.39
CA LYS A 165 4.64 4.21 -8.48
C LYS A 165 3.80 3.03 -8.92
N ASP A 166 4.46 1.92 -9.21
CA ASP A 166 3.78 0.69 -9.57
C ASP A 166 3.07 0.06 -8.37
N ARG A 167 1.85 -0.39 -8.59
CA ARG A 167 1.12 -1.22 -7.62
C ARG A 167 1.62 -2.67 -7.60
N VAL A 168 2.52 -3.02 -8.51
CA VAL A 168 3.12 -4.33 -8.64
C VAL A 168 4.42 -4.37 -7.84
N LEU A 169 4.75 -5.54 -7.31
CA LEU A 169 6.03 -5.74 -6.63
C LEU A 169 7.20 -5.57 -7.62
N CYS A 170 8.24 -4.90 -7.16
CA CYS A 170 9.53 -4.86 -7.84
C CYS A 170 10.56 -5.76 -7.11
N ILE A 171 11.69 -5.97 -7.73
CA ILE A 171 12.75 -6.83 -7.17
C ILE A 171 13.30 -6.23 -5.87
N GLU A 172 13.42 -4.92 -5.81
CA GLU A 172 13.89 -4.17 -4.65
C GLU A 172 12.96 -4.35 -3.45
N ASP A 173 11.65 -4.37 -3.68
CA ASP A 173 10.67 -4.65 -2.62
C ASP A 173 10.86 -6.05 -2.04
N ILE A 174 11.04 -7.05 -2.90
CA ILE A 174 11.25 -8.44 -2.47
C ILE A 174 12.54 -8.55 -1.66
N VAL A 175 13.64 -7.97 -2.14
CA VAL A 175 14.91 -7.95 -1.43
C VAL A 175 14.78 -7.21 -0.10
N GLY A 176 14.08 -6.08 -0.07
CA GLY A 176 13.81 -5.29 1.13
C GLY A 176 13.01 -6.09 2.17
N VAL A 177 11.95 -6.78 1.74
CA VAL A 177 11.11 -7.61 2.62
C VAL A 177 11.91 -8.79 3.17
N ILE A 178 12.66 -9.52 2.35
CA ILE A 178 13.48 -10.65 2.79
C ILE A 178 14.50 -10.19 3.84
N ARG A 179 15.16 -9.07 3.62
CA ARG A 179 16.10 -8.50 4.60
C ARG A 179 15.42 -8.12 5.89
N TYR A 180 14.25 -7.47 5.80
CA TYR A 180 13.50 -7.11 6.98
C TYR A 180 13.05 -8.35 7.78
N LEU A 181 12.65 -9.44 7.12
CA LEU A 181 12.34 -10.71 7.77
C LEU A 181 13.57 -11.32 8.46
N ILE A 182 14.73 -11.26 7.82
CA ILE A 182 15.98 -11.73 8.43
C ILE A 182 16.34 -10.87 9.66
N ASP A 183 16.18 -9.55 9.57
CA ASP A 183 16.38 -8.65 10.69
C ASP A 183 15.47 -9.01 11.87
N LEU A 184 14.17 -9.24 11.61
CA LEU A 184 13.21 -9.66 12.64
C LEU A 184 13.58 -11.01 13.28
N SER A 185 14.07 -11.98 12.49
CA SER A 185 14.51 -13.28 13.02
C SER A 185 15.74 -13.16 13.93
N ASN A 186 16.52 -12.11 13.77
CA ASN A 186 17.68 -11.78 14.60
C ASN A 186 17.32 -10.84 15.78
N GLY A 187 16.04 -10.67 16.10
CA GLY A 187 15.58 -9.78 17.17
C GLY A 187 15.64 -8.28 16.84
N ILE A 188 15.88 -7.93 15.59
CA ILE A 188 16.07 -6.55 15.16
C ILE A 188 14.81 -6.03 14.48
N GLY A 189 14.20 -5.01 15.06
CA GLY A 189 12.93 -4.45 14.60
C GLY A 189 11.77 -4.79 15.53
N ARG A 190 10.57 -4.42 15.15
CA ARG A 190 9.35 -4.71 15.89
C ARG A 190 8.38 -5.50 15.04
N LEU A 191 7.81 -6.55 15.63
CA LEU A 191 6.66 -7.21 15.06
C LEU A 191 5.48 -6.23 15.02
N ASP A 192 4.69 -6.32 13.96
CA ASP A 192 3.48 -5.52 13.86
C ASP A 192 2.41 -6.08 14.79
N ASP A 193 1.79 -5.20 15.56
CA ASP A 193 0.60 -5.52 16.31
C ASP A 193 -0.59 -5.59 15.33
N ILE A 194 -1.21 -6.76 15.25
CA ILE A 194 -2.30 -7.03 14.31
C ILE A 194 -3.55 -6.20 14.66
N ASP A 195 -3.78 -5.94 15.95
CA ASP A 195 -4.97 -5.24 16.42
C ASP A 195 -4.83 -3.72 16.45
N HIS A 196 -3.62 -3.22 16.24
CA HIS A 196 -3.37 -1.80 16.12
C HIS A 196 -4.11 -1.21 14.91
N LEU A 197 -4.84 -0.09 15.10
CA LEU A 197 -5.65 0.53 14.02
C LEU A 197 -4.84 1.02 12.82
N SER A 198 -3.54 1.19 12.94
CA SER A 198 -2.68 1.41 11.77
C SER A 198 -2.56 0.19 10.86
N ASN A 199 -2.92 -1.01 11.31
CA ASN A 199 -2.89 -2.27 10.57
C ASN A 199 -4.28 -2.78 10.22
N ARG A 200 -5.32 -2.22 10.85
CA ARG A 200 -6.73 -2.50 10.57
C ARG A 200 -7.37 -1.30 9.88
N ARG A 201 -7.79 -1.47 8.65
CA ARG A 201 -8.43 -0.42 7.89
C ARG A 201 -9.93 -0.69 7.67
N ILE A 202 -10.66 0.36 7.41
CA ILE A 202 -12.09 0.29 7.07
C ILE A 202 -12.23 0.23 5.55
N ARG A 203 -13.10 -0.65 5.09
CA ARG A 203 -13.59 -0.67 3.71
C ARG A 203 -14.94 0.03 3.66
N ARG A 204 -15.01 1.11 2.90
CA ARG A 204 -16.26 1.83 2.69
C ARG A 204 -17.15 1.08 1.69
N CYS A 205 -18.43 1.40 1.67
CA CYS A 205 -19.41 0.85 0.72
C CYS A 205 -18.94 0.96 -0.74
N GLY A 206 -18.37 2.10 -1.12
CA GLY A 206 -17.84 2.31 -2.47
C GLY A 206 -16.75 1.32 -2.86
N GLU A 207 -15.80 1.01 -1.97
CA GLU A 207 -14.74 0.02 -2.23
C GLU A 207 -15.32 -1.40 -2.36
N LEU A 208 -16.28 -1.76 -1.51
CA LEU A 208 -16.94 -3.06 -1.57
C LEU A 208 -17.70 -3.23 -2.89
N LEU A 209 -18.43 -2.20 -3.30
CA LEU A 209 -19.16 -2.18 -4.55
C LEU A 209 -18.21 -2.22 -5.76
N GLN A 210 -17.11 -1.45 -5.72
CA GLN A 210 -16.07 -1.48 -6.77
C GLN A 210 -15.51 -2.89 -6.98
N ASN A 211 -15.27 -3.64 -5.91
CA ASN A 211 -14.80 -5.02 -6.01
C ASN A 211 -15.83 -5.92 -6.71
N GLN A 212 -17.10 -5.74 -6.43
CA GLN A 212 -18.18 -6.48 -7.12
C GLN A 212 -18.25 -6.12 -8.59
N PHE A 213 -18.16 -4.83 -8.93
CA PHE A 213 -18.07 -4.38 -10.32
C PHE A 213 -16.88 -4.98 -11.05
N ARG A 214 -15.71 -5.00 -10.44
CA ARG A 214 -14.49 -5.60 -11.04
C ARG A 214 -14.70 -7.07 -11.39
N ILE A 215 -15.33 -7.85 -10.51
CA ILE A 215 -15.63 -9.27 -10.74
C ILE A 215 -16.61 -9.43 -11.91
N SER A 216 -17.67 -8.62 -11.94
CA SER A 216 -18.68 -8.69 -12.99
C SER A 216 -18.13 -8.28 -14.36
N LEU A 217 -17.32 -7.22 -14.41
CA LEU A 217 -16.66 -6.77 -15.64
C LEU A 217 -15.66 -7.80 -16.17
N SER A 218 -14.88 -8.45 -15.30
CA SER A 218 -13.98 -9.54 -15.71
C SER A 218 -14.73 -10.75 -16.28
N ARG A 219 -15.90 -11.07 -15.71
CA ARG A 219 -16.79 -12.11 -16.29
C ARG A 219 -17.33 -11.69 -17.66
N MET A 220 -17.75 -10.46 -17.80
CA MET A 220 -18.26 -9.90 -19.07
C MET A 220 -17.14 -9.89 -20.13
N GLU A 221 -15.94 -9.44 -19.79
CA GLU A 221 -14.75 -9.48 -20.68
C GLU A 221 -14.50 -10.90 -21.21
N ARG A 222 -14.54 -11.90 -20.33
CA ARG A 222 -14.35 -13.29 -20.74
C ARG A 222 -15.40 -13.75 -21.73
N VAL A 223 -16.67 -13.46 -21.46
CA VAL A 223 -17.78 -13.82 -22.35
C VAL A 223 -17.68 -13.12 -23.70
N ILE A 224 -17.27 -11.84 -23.71
CA ILE A 224 -17.03 -11.10 -24.96
C ILE A 224 -15.91 -11.76 -25.77
N LYS A 225 -14.80 -12.11 -25.14
CA LYS A 225 -13.68 -12.81 -25.81
C LYS A 225 -14.11 -14.17 -26.37
N GLU A 226 -14.89 -14.94 -25.63
CA GLU A 226 -15.44 -16.22 -26.09
C GLU A 226 -16.33 -16.02 -27.30
N ARG A 227 -17.22 -15.02 -27.30
CA ARG A 227 -18.09 -14.72 -28.44
C ARG A 227 -17.31 -14.26 -29.67
N MET A 228 -16.28 -13.43 -29.48
CA MET A 228 -15.41 -12.98 -30.58
C MET A 228 -14.62 -14.11 -31.22
N THR A 229 -14.41 -15.24 -30.54
CA THR A 229 -13.71 -16.40 -31.10
C THR A 229 -14.64 -17.32 -31.93
N ILE A 230 -15.94 -17.25 -31.68
CA ILE A 230 -16.91 -18.18 -32.28
C ILE A 230 -17.55 -17.60 -33.56
N HIS A 231 -17.66 -16.29 -33.68
CA HIS A 231 -18.37 -15.61 -34.78
C HIS A 231 -17.42 -14.96 -35.78
N ASP A 232 -17.87 -14.78 -37.03
CA ASP A 232 -17.13 -14.10 -38.08
C ASP A 232 -17.10 -12.58 -37.87
N LEU A 233 -15.95 -11.97 -38.18
CA LEU A 233 -15.63 -10.55 -37.89
C LEU A 233 -16.62 -9.54 -38.53
N ASP A 234 -17.27 -9.91 -39.65
CA ASP A 234 -18.14 -8.99 -40.39
C ASP A 234 -19.55 -8.80 -39.81
N SER A 235 -19.93 -9.61 -38.80
CA SER A 235 -21.28 -9.62 -38.21
C SER A 235 -21.37 -8.98 -36.82
N TYR A 236 -20.32 -8.39 -36.29
CA TYR A 236 -20.30 -7.87 -34.94
C TYR A 236 -20.98 -6.53 -34.75
N THR A 237 -21.96 -6.49 -33.86
CA THR A 237 -22.44 -5.25 -33.25
C THR A 237 -22.16 -5.24 -31.76
N PRO A 238 -21.91 -4.08 -31.15
CA PRO A 238 -21.68 -3.97 -29.69
C PRO A 238 -22.82 -4.59 -28.87
N GLN A 239 -24.05 -4.48 -29.32
CA GLN A 239 -25.22 -5.04 -28.66
C GLN A 239 -25.25 -6.59 -28.63
N LEU A 240 -24.67 -7.23 -29.64
CA LEU A 240 -24.54 -8.70 -29.69
C LEU A 240 -23.42 -9.21 -28.76
N LEU A 241 -22.38 -8.44 -28.62
CA LEU A 241 -21.22 -8.83 -27.82
C LEU A 241 -21.44 -8.57 -26.32
N ILE A 242 -22.02 -7.42 -25.97
CA ILE A 242 -22.11 -6.94 -24.58
C ILE A 242 -23.42 -7.44 -23.95
N ASN A 243 -23.28 -8.18 -22.84
CA ASN A 243 -24.40 -8.57 -22.00
C ASN A 243 -24.28 -7.84 -20.65
N THR A 244 -25.19 -6.95 -20.32
CA THR A 244 -25.20 -6.15 -19.09
C THR A 244 -25.79 -6.91 -17.89
N ARG A 245 -26.52 -8.01 -18.10
CA ARG A 245 -27.18 -8.78 -17.03
C ARG A 245 -26.25 -9.22 -15.89
N PRO A 246 -25.00 -9.69 -16.15
CA PRO A 246 -24.09 -10.07 -15.07
C PRO A 246 -23.72 -8.89 -14.15
N VAL A 247 -23.69 -7.67 -14.68
CA VAL A 247 -23.39 -6.46 -13.89
C VAL A 247 -24.57 -6.10 -13.00
N SER A 248 -25.78 -6.03 -13.56
CA SER A 248 -27.01 -5.76 -12.80
C SER A 248 -27.21 -6.81 -11.70
N ALA A 249 -27.06 -8.10 -12.03
CA ALA A 249 -27.24 -9.19 -11.06
C ALA A 249 -26.29 -9.09 -9.86
N VAL A 250 -25.03 -8.69 -10.07
CA VAL A 250 -24.05 -8.54 -8.97
C VAL A 250 -24.39 -7.33 -8.08
N VAL A 251 -24.91 -6.25 -8.65
CA VAL A 251 -25.37 -5.08 -7.88
C VAL A 251 -26.59 -5.44 -7.05
N ASP A 252 -27.57 -6.12 -7.66
CA ASP A 252 -28.78 -6.57 -6.97
C ASP A 252 -28.45 -7.58 -5.86
N GLU A 253 -27.52 -8.50 -6.09
CA GLU A 253 -27.02 -9.44 -5.09
C GLU A 253 -26.34 -8.71 -3.92
N PHE A 254 -25.51 -7.68 -4.22
CA PHE A 254 -24.82 -6.93 -3.18
C PHE A 254 -25.79 -6.18 -2.27
N PHE A 255 -26.77 -5.48 -2.82
CA PHE A 255 -27.75 -4.74 -2.02
C PHE A 255 -28.86 -5.61 -1.43
N GLY A 256 -29.18 -6.72 -2.04
CA GLY A 256 -30.27 -7.61 -1.60
C GLY A 256 -29.86 -8.70 -0.62
N SER A 257 -28.62 -9.21 -0.70
CA SER A 257 -28.20 -10.39 0.06
C SER A 257 -26.87 -10.23 0.83
N SER A 258 -26.17 -9.09 0.70
CA SER A 258 -24.93 -8.88 1.45
C SER A 258 -25.21 -8.74 2.94
N GLN A 259 -24.36 -9.34 3.78
CA GLN A 259 -24.42 -9.20 5.24
C GLN A 259 -24.29 -7.76 5.72
N LEU A 260 -23.63 -6.90 4.95
CA LEU A 260 -23.40 -5.48 5.26
C LEU A 260 -24.54 -4.58 4.75
N SER A 261 -25.37 -5.06 3.83
CA SER A 261 -26.60 -4.38 3.43
C SER A 261 -27.71 -4.79 4.39
N GLN A 262 -28.14 -3.86 5.23
CA GLN A 262 -29.09 -4.11 6.29
C GLN A 262 -30.26 -3.16 6.19
N PHE A 263 -31.40 -3.58 6.73
CA PHE A 263 -32.54 -2.69 6.89
C PHE A 263 -32.18 -1.57 7.87
N MET A 264 -32.37 -0.31 7.46
CA MET A 264 -31.95 0.83 8.27
C MET A 264 -32.87 1.02 9.46
N ASP A 265 -32.29 1.24 10.65
CA ASP A 265 -33.02 1.65 11.81
C ASP A 265 -33.49 3.12 11.65
N GLN A 266 -34.79 3.35 11.57
CA GLN A 266 -35.41 4.65 11.33
C GLN A 266 -36.35 5.10 12.47
N THR A 267 -36.11 4.63 13.69
CA THR A 267 -36.91 5.03 14.87
C THR A 267 -36.84 6.53 15.13
N ASN A 268 -35.65 7.11 14.95
CA ASN A 268 -35.39 8.55 15.05
C ASN A 268 -34.16 8.91 14.19
N PRO A 269 -33.91 10.21 13.92
CA PRO A 269 -32.74 10.63 13.13
C PRO A 269 -31.39 10.21 13.70
N LEU A 270 -31.26 10.12 15.02
CA LEU A 270 -30.04 9.68 15.67
C LEU A 270 -29.78 8.18 15.43
N ALA A 271 -30.83 7.35 15.47
CA ALA A 271 -30.74 5.93 15.16
C ALA A 271 -30.26 5.68 13.72
N GLU A 272 -30.76 6.45 12.76
CA GLU A 272 -30.28 6.41 11.38
C GLU A 272 -28.78 6.77 11.28
N LEU A 273 -28.36 7.83 11.94
CA LEU A 273 -26.97 8.29 11.93
C LEU A 273 -26.04 7.24 12.54
N THR A 274 -26.38 6.70 13.69
CA THR A 274 -25.58 5.68 14.38
C THR A 274 -25.49 4.39 13.57
N HIS A 275 -26.57 3.97 12.92
CA HIS A 275 -26.55 2.79 12.04
C HIS A 275 -25.62 2.99 10.83
N LYS A 276 -25.61 4.18 10.21
CA LYS A 276 -24.73 4.53 9.10
C LYS A 276 -23.25 4.60 9.51
N ARG A 277 -22.95 4.90 10.77
CA ARG A 277 -21.59 5.01 11.33
C ARG A 277 -21.10 3.72 12.00
N ARG A 278 -21.83 2.63 11.86
CA ARG A 278 -21.48 1.34 12.47
C ARG A 278 -20.34 0.67 11.72
N LEU A 279 -19.39 0.13 12.49
CA LEU A 279 -18.23 -0.63 12.00
C LEU A 279 -18.46 -2.10 12.26
N SER A 280 -18.28 -2.95 11.25
CA SER A 280 -18.39 -4.39 11.39
C SER A 280 -17.06 -5.06 11.03
N ALA A 281 -16.55 -5.91 11.89
CA ALA A 281 -15.43 -6.79 11.59
C ALA A 281 -15.82 -8.01 10.76
N LEU A 282 -17.11 -8.25 10.59
CA LEU A 282 -17.70 -9.35 9.84
C LEU A 282 -17.94 -8.96 8.38
N GLY A 283 -18.23 -9.94 7.54
CA GLY A 283 -18.61 -9.72 6.15
C GLY A 283 -17.51 -10.05 5.14
N PRO A 284 -17.67 -9.65 3.87
CA PRO A 284 -16.75 -9.99 2.80
C PRO A 284 -15.32 -9.48 3.08
N GLY A 285 -14.36 -10.41 3.17
CA GLY A 285 -12.96 -10.11 3.50
C GLY A 285 -12.71 -9.75 4.96
N GLY A 286 -13.71 -9.88 5.84
CA GLY A 286 -13.61 -9.74 7.28
C GLY A 286 -13.42 -11.08 8.00
N LEU A 287 -13.63 -11.06 9.32
CA LEU A 287 -13.50 -12.21 10.17
C LEU A 287 -14.76 -13.09 10.13
N LYS A 288 -14.60 -14.37 10.37
CA LYS A 288 -15.70 -15.28 10.69
C LYS A 288 -15.90 -15.27 12.21
N ARG A 289 -17.15 -15.25 12.65
CA ARG A 289 -17.53 -15.16 14.07
C ARG A 289 -16.86 -16.24 14.93
N GLU A 290 -16.80 -17.47 14.42
CA GLU A 290 -16.21 -18.61 15.11
C GLU A 290 -14.68 -18.54 15.21
N ARG A 291 -14.04 -17.74 14.37
CA ARG A 291 -12.57 -17.56 14.34
C ARG A 291 -12.10 -16.31 15.07
N ALA A 292 -13.02 -15.49 15.54
CA ALA A 292 -12.70 -14.27 16.27
C ALA A 292 -12.41 -14.61 17.74
N GLY A 293 -11.13 -14.61 18.12
CA GLY A 293 -10.67 -14.76 19.51
C GLY A 293 -11.01 -13.53 20.37
N PHE A 294 -10.58 -13.54 21.62
CA PHE A 294 -10.77 -12.45 22.57
C PHE A 294 -9.98 -11.21 22.15
N GLU A 295 -8.75 -11.38 21.68
CA GLU A 295 -7.84 -10.28 21.30
C GLU A 295 -8.46 -9.31 20.28
N VAL A 296 -9.17 -9.85 19.27
CA VAL A 296 -9.83 -9.02 18.25
C VAL A 296 -11.07 -8.28 18.78
N ARG A 297 -11.66 -8.77 19.87
CA ARG A 297 -12.88 -8.21 20.49
C ARG A 297 -12.57 -7.20 21.58
N ASP A 298 -11.34 -7.20 22.10
CA ASP A 298 -10.91 -6.32 23.17
C ASP A 298 -10.72 -4.88 22.67
N VAL A 299 -10.76 -3.94 23.61
CA VAL A 299 -10.50 -2.54 23.34
C VAL A 299 -8.99 -2.32 23.32
N HIS A 300 -8.46 -1.97 22.15
CA HIS A 300 -7.06 -1.64 21.98
C HIS A 300 -6.79 -0.17 22.32
N PRO A 301 -5.63 0.22 22.88
CA PRO A 301 -5.33 1.63 23.18
C PRO A 301 -5.47 2.58 21.98
N THR A 302 -5.25 2.11 20.75
CA THR A 302 -5.43 2.91 19.53
C THR A 302 -6.89 3.21 19.18
N HIS A 303 -7.85 2.60 19.87
CA HIS A 303 -9.28 2.91 19.71
C HIS A 303 -9.65 4.28 20.29
N ASP A 304 -8.80 4.86 21.15
CA ASP A 304 -9.04 6.17 21.74
C ASP A 304 -9.29 7.24 20.66
N GLY A 305 -10.40 7.97 20.82
CA GLY A 305 -10.86 8.99 19.88
C GLY A 305 -11.31 8.46 18.50
N ARG A 306 -11.23 7.16 18.21
CA ARG A 306 -11.55 6.55 16.90
C ARG A 306 -12.74 5.62 16.94
N ILE A 307 -12.79 4.72 17.89
CA ILE A 307 -13.85 3.73 18.06
C ILE A 307 -14.42 3.88 19.48
N CYS A 308 -15.74 3.89 19.61
CA CYS A 308 -16.38 3.93 20.92
C CYS A 308 -16.05 2.65 21.71
N PRO A 309 -15.48 2.75 22.92
CA PRO A 309 -15.12 1.58 23.70
C PRO A 309 -16.30 0.88 24.39
N ILE A 310 -17.47 1.53 24.41
CA ILE A 310 -18.65 1.09 25.17
C ILE A 310 -19.72 0.51 24.25
N GLU A 311 -19.96 1.14 23.10
CA GLU A 311 -21.06 0.79 22.22
C GLU A 311 -20.73 -0.46 21.39
N THR A 312 -21.20 -1.60 21.83
CA THR A 312 -21.09 -2.91 21.15
C THR A 312 -22.30 -3.76 21.49
N PRO A 313 -22.79 -4.63 20.58
CA PRO A 313 -23.87 -5.56 20.88
C PRO A 313 -23.47 -6.57 21.97
N GLU A 314 -24.45 -7.07 22.69
CA GLU A 314 -24.28 -8.23 23.57
C GLU A 314 -24.24 -9.55 22.78
N GLY A 315 -23.62 -10.57 23.37
CA GLY A 315 -23.59 -11.92 22.83
C GLY A 315 -22.48 -12.16 21.78
N PRO A 316 -22.72 -13.00 20.74
CA PRO A 316 -21.67 -13.47 19.83
C PRO A 316 -20.98 -12.38 19.01
N ASN A 317 -21.62 -11.23 18.87
CA ASN A 317 -21.11 -10.08 18.10
C ASN A 317 -20.39 -9.04 18.99
N ALA A 318 -20.27 -9.25 20.28
CA ALA A 318 -19.57 -8.35 21.19
C ALA A 318 -18.13 -8.13 20.72
N GLY A 319 -17.71 -6.87 20.61
CA GLY A 319 -16.39 -6.46 20.10
C GLY A 319 -16.19 -6.57 18.59
N LEU A 320 -17.07 -7.23 17.85
CA LEU A 320 -16.98 -7.36 16.38
C LEU A 320 -17.80 -6.32 15.64
N ILE A 321 -18.77 -5.73 16.31
CA ILE A 321 -19.57 -4.61 15.81
C ILE A 321 -19.35 -3.46 16.79
N ALA A 322 -18.89 -2.33 16.28
CA ALA A 322 -18.58 -1.14 17.07
C ALA A 322 -19.09 0.12 16.35
N SER A 323 -19.05 1.23 17.03
CA SER A 323 -19.43 2.53 16.47
C SER A 323 -18.23 3.44 16.33
N LEU A 324 -18.23 4.25 15.27
CA LEU A 324 -17.22 5.25 15.01
C LEU A 324 -17.36 6.39 16.03
N ALA A 325 -16.26 6.82 16.65
CA ALA A 325 -16.26 7.97 17.55
C ALA A 325 -16.65 9.26 16.80
N VAL A 326 -17.17 10.26 17.56
CA VAL A 326 -17.80 11.45 16.97
C VAL A 326 -16.88 12.22 16.02
N TYR A 327 -15.64 12.48 16.44
CA TYR A 327 -14.66 13.24 15.66
C TYR A 327 -13.78 12.37 14.77
N ALA A 328 -13.93 11.06 14.85
CA ALA A 328 -13.16 10.16 14.01
C ALA A 328 -13.52 10.30 12.54
N ARG A 329 -12.51 10.27 11.70
CA ARG A 329 -12.60 10.32 10.23
C ARG A 329 -11.90 9.10 9.63
N VAL A 330 -12.17 8.87 8.37
CA VAL A 330 -11.51 7.81 7.60
C VAL A 330 -10.67 8.49 6.53
N ASP A 331 -9.38 8.21 6.50
CA ASP A 331 -8.47 8.75 5.50
C ASP A 331 -8.71 8.14 4.10
N GLU A 332 -7.96 8.58 3.10
CA GLU A 332 -8.05 8.09 1.72
C GLU A 332 -7.69 6.61 1.58
N PHE A 333 -6.84 6.08 2.47
CA PHE A 333 -6.44 4.67 2.50
C PHE A 333 -7.38 3.79 3.33
N GLY A 334 -8.33 4.38 4.06
CA GLY A 334 -9.28 3.67 4.90
C GLY A 334 -8.86 3.53 6.37
N PHE A 335 -7.79 4.19 6.82
CA PHE A 335 -7.40 4.20 8.23
C PHE A 335 -8.20 5.23 9.03
N LEU A 336 -8.43 4.91 10.31
CA LEU A 336 -9.12 5.82 11.22
C LEU A 336 -8.16 6.88 11.74
N THR A 337 -8.59 8.13 11.62
CA THR A 337 -7.89 9.31 12.13
C THR A 337 -8.78 10.06 13.11
N THR A 338 -8.17 10.76 14.06
CA THR A 338 -8.87 11.63 15.02
C THR A 338 -8.02 12.86 15.26
N PRO A 339 -8.61 14.04 15.43
CA PRO A 339 -7.87 15.25 15.79
C PRO A 339 -7.32 15.12 17.20
N LEU A 340 -6.05 15.43 17.38
CA LEU A 340 -5.35 15.45 18.66
C LEU A 340 -4.69 16.82 18.87
N CYS A 341 -4.72 17.33 20.08
CA CYS A 341 -3.98 18.54 20.44
C CYS A 341 -2.53 18.20 20.77
N LYS A 342 -1.59 19.02 20.31
CA LYS A 342 -0.21 18.89 20.71
C LYS A 342 -0.02 19.25 22.17
N VAL A 343 0.82 18.47 22.86
CA VAL A 343 1.25 18.74 24.23
C VAL A 343 2.71 19.15 24.18
N ASP A 344 3.02 20.27 24.80
CA ASP A 344 4.42 20.68 24.98
C ASP A 344 5.13 19.70 25.93
N PRO A 345 6.18 19.00 25.48
CA PRO A 345 6.86 17.99 26.30
C PRO A 345 7.59 18.59 27.51
N GLU A 346 7.94 19.88 27.50
CA GLU A 346 8.67 20.52 28.62
C GLU A 346 7.72 21.05 29.69
N THR A 347 6.62 21.66 29.30
CA THR A 347 5.66 22.29 30.22
C THR A 347 4.45 21.41 30.55
N GLY A 348 4.18 20.38 29.76
CA GLY A 348 2.98 19.56 29.86
C GLY A 348 1.69 20.28 29.48
N MET A 349 1.78 21.49 28.93
CA MET A 349 0.62 22.29 28.55
C MET A 349 0.06 21.88 27.18
N ILE A 350 -1.26 21.85 27.09
CA ILE A 350 -1.95 21.51 25.84
C ILE A 350 -2.02 22.76 24.96
N ASN A 351 -1.56 22.66 23.72
CA ASN A 351 -1.72 23.70 22.73
C ASN A 351 -3.03 23.52 21.96
N TYR A 352 -4.06 24.23 22.35
CA TYR A 352 -5.38 24.17 21.69
C TYR A 352 -5.41 24.83 20.31
N GLY A 353 -4.38 25.57 19.92
CA GLY A 353 -4.26 26.20 18.60
C GLY A 353 -3.70 25.29 17.53
N GLU A 354 -3.05 24.19 17.89
CA GLU A 354 -2.44 23.22 16.97
C GLU A 354 -3.09 21.85 17.16
N MET A 355 -4.04 21.53 16.26
CA MET A 355 -4.62 20.19 16.15
C MET A 355 -4.03 19.47 14.94
N GLU A 356 -3.52 18.28 15.14
CA GLU A 356 -3.07 17.35 14.10
C GLU A 356 -4.09 16.26 13.82
#